data_3377a9a6335feab976ddfbe5355561cf
#
_entry.id   3377a9a6335feab976ddfbe5355561cf
#
_cell.length_a   1.000
_cell.length_b   1.000
_cell.length_c   1.000
_cell.angle_alpha   90.00
_cell.angle_beta   90.00
_cell.angle_gamma   90.00
#
_symmetry.space_group_name_H-M   'P 1'
#
loop_
_entity.id
_entity.type
_entity.pdbx_description
1 polymer ?
#
loop_
_entity_poly.entity_id
_entity_poly.type
_entity_poly.pdbx_seq_one_letter_code
_entity_poly.pdbx_strand_id
1 'polypeptide(L)'
;MQQVYSKLPLLFLAIIITSTSLAGCKKKDMSLKLNEPRNIKGVISYRRTFGDLNEAHLNIAQAIGIAPIASRKDAENMKEKLHHIETNDLYKVDSLTHSIPYLIPSAAQLLDTIGSNFLDSLTAKGLNPNKVIVTSVLRTQDDVKRLRRRNGNASANS
;
A
#
# COMPACT_ATOMS: atom_id res chain seq x y z
N MET A 1 46.32 70.81 -21.64
CA MET A 1 45.46 69.70 -22.10
C MET A 1 44.96 68.94 -20.90
N GLN A 2 43.76 69.22 -20.50
CA GLN A 2 43.15 68.58 -19.35
C GLN A 2 42.30 67.43 -19.83
N GLN A 3 42.59 66.24 -19.34
CA GLN A 3 41.73 65.09 -19.54
C GLN A 3 40.69 65.06 -18.46
N VAL A 4 39.45 65.15 -18.89
CA VAL A 4 38.25 64.99 -18.03
C VAL A 4 37.94 63.50 -17.97
N TYR A 5 38.21 62.88 -16.85
CA TYR A 5 37.70 61.53 -16.55
C TYR A 5 36.26 61.62 -16.11
N SER A 6 35.35 61.18 -16.97
CA SER A 6 33.93 61.02 -16.61
C SER A 6 33.79 59.87 -15.66
N LYS A 7 33.35 60.16 -14.46
CA LYS A 7 32.89 59.18 -13.47
C LYS A 7 31.51 58.73 -13.88
N LEU A 8 31.42 57.59 -14.56
CA LEU A 8 30.14 56.92 -14.87
C LEU A 8 29.90 55.85 -13.79
N PRO A 9 28.68 55.67 -13.38
CA PRO A 9 28.37 55.26 -12.01
C PRO A 9 28.40 53.76 -11.85
N LEU A 10 29.11 53.33 -10.83
CA LEU A 10 29.13 51.98 -10.27
C LEU A 10 27.82 51.61 -9.57
N LEU A 11 26.72 52.27 -9.93
CA LEU A 11 25.44 52.21 -9.19
C LEU A 11 24.36 51.36 -9.87
N PHE A 12 24.70 50.77 -11.04
CA PHE A 12 23.72 49.90 -11.75
C PHE A 12 24.01 48.40 -11.68
N LEU A 13 24.99 47.96 -10.92
CA LEU A 13 25.35 46.55 -10.80
C LEU A 13 24.85 45.89 -9.51
N ALA A 14 24.07 46.59 -8.69
CA ALA A 14 23.64 46.08 -7.40
C ALA A 14 22.15 45.69 -7.28
N ILE A 15 21.42 45.65 -8.44
CA ILE A 15 19.93 45.39 -8.39
C ILE A 15 19.50 44.15 -9.15
N ILE A 16 20.41 43.25 -9.52
CA ILE A 16 20.02 41.99 -10.22
C ILE A 16 20.30 40.73 -9.37
N ILE A 17 20.48 40.82 -8.07
CA ILE A 17 20.66 39.65 -7.20
C ILE A 17 19.61 39.62 -6.10
N THR A 18 18.34 39.70 -6.44
CA THR A 18 17.31 39.37 -5.45
C THR A 18 16.02 38.97 -6.16
N SER A 19 15.99 37.87 -6.85
CA SER A 19 14.73 37.16 -7.09
C SER A 19 14.94 35.73 -7.61
N THR A 20 15.87 34.98 -7.02
CA THR A 20 15.69 33.54 -6.99
C THR A 20 14.77 33.23 -5.82
N SER A 21 13.51 33.50 -5.99
CA SER A 21 12.48 32.87 -5.17
C SER A 21 12.62 31.37 -5.36
N LEU A 22 13.19 30.71 -4.37
CA LEU A 22 13.06 29.30 -4.12
C LEU A 22 11.56 29.01 -4.09
N ALA A 23 10.99 28.71 -5.24
CA ALA A 23 9.74 27.99 -5.31
C ALA A 23 10.03 26.62 -4.69
N GLY A 24 10.04 26.56 -3.37
CA GLY A 24 9.97 25.33 -2.63
C GLY A 24 8.73 24.62 -3.13
N CYS A 25 8.92 23.60 -3.95
CA CYS A 25 7.88 22.62 -4.19
C CYS A 25 7.44 22.13 -2.81
N LYS A 26 6.40 22.74 -2.25
CA LYS A 26 5.63 22.14 -1.17
C LYS A 26 5.17 20.81 -1.75
N LYS A 27 5.84 19.72 -1.41
CA LYS A 27 5.29 18.39 -1.54
C LYS A 27 3.90 18.50 -0.92
N LYS A 28 2.89 18.49 -1.77
CA LYS A 28 1.51 18.47 -1.35
C LYS A 28 1.42 17.17 -0.56
N ASP A 29 1.33 17.31 0.75
CA ASP A 29 1.11 16.17 1.64
C ASP A 29 -0.25 15.62 1.22
N MET A 30 -0.20 14.61 0.33
CA MET A 30 -1.38 13.85 -0.06
C MET A 30 -1.68 12.89 1.08
N SER A 31 -1.88 13.44 2.28
CA SER A 31 -2.54 12.71 3.34
C SER A 31 -3.92 12.35 2.82
N LEU A 32 -4.04 11.10 2.38
CA LEU A 32 -5.29 10.55 1.90
C LEU A 32 -6.31 10.68 3.03
N LYS A 33 -7.19 11.66 2.93
CA LYS A 33 -8.40 11.68 3.76
C LYS A 33 -9.21 10.47 3.35
N LEU A 34 -9.11 9.41 4.13
CA LEU A 34 -9.99 8.26 3.98
C LEU A 34 -11.42 8.79 4.12
N ASN A 35 -12.22 8.67 3.07
CA ASN A 35 -13.63 8.97 3.17
C ASN A 35 -14.27 7.97 4.15
N GLU A 36 -15.23 8.44 4.93
CA GLU A 36 -16.01 7.56 5.80
C GLU A 36 -16.55 6.36 5.01
N PRO A 37 -16.48 5.14 5.58
CA PRO A 37 -16.97 3.94 4.92
C PRO A 37 -18.45 4.12 4.56
N ARG A 38 -18.79 3.98 3.29
CA ARG A 38 -20.19 4.01 2.87
C ARG A 38 -20.83 2.66 3.14
N ASN A 39 -22.00 2.69 3.74
CA ASN A 39 -22.83 1.49 3.90
C ASN A 39 -23.30 1.03 2.51
N ILE A 40 -22.69 -0.03 1.98
CA ILE A 40 -23.06 -0.60 0.68
C ILE A 40 -24.31 -1.46 0.90
N LYS A 41 -25.47 -0.92 0.54
CA LYS A 41 -26.71 -1.67 0.54
C LYS A 41 -26.69 -2.66 -0.62
N GLY A 42 -26.99 -3.93 -0.35
CA GLY A 42 -27.19 -4.92 -1.41
C GLY A 42 -26.25 -6.13 -1.41
N VAL A 43 -25.28 -6.22 -0.52
CA VAL A 43 -24.53 -7.46 -0.32
C VAL A 43 -25.42 -8.41 0.51
N ILE A 44 -26.03 -9.37 -0.15
CA ILE A 44 -27.04 -10.26 0.45
C ILE A 44 -26.43 -11.13 1.55
N SER A 45 -25.29 -11.75 1.30
CA SER A 45 -24.40 -12.37 2.29
C SER A 45 -23.13 -12.84 1.57
N TYR A 46 -22.01 -12.88 2.28
CA TYR A 46 -20.76 -13.40 1.77
C TYR A 46 -20.89 -14.84 1.24
N ARG A 47 -21.52 -15.71 2.03
CA ARG A 47 -21.76 -17.12 1.67
C ARG A 47 -22.61 -17.27 0.42
N ARG A 48 -23.60 -16.42 0.22
CA ARG A 48 -24.48 -16.46 -0.94
C ARG A 48 -23.80 -15.96 -2.20
N THR A 49 -22.88 -15.00 -2.05
CA THR A 49 -22.17 -14.37 -3.17
C THR A 49 -21.00 -15.23 -3.66
N PHE A 50 -20.25 -15.83 -2.75
CA PHE A 50 -19.00 -16.54 -3.08
C PHE A 50 -19.08 -18.05 -2.88
N GLY A 51 -20.12 -18.55 -2.24
CA GLY A 51 -20.22 -19.95 -1.83
C GLY A 51 -19.23 -20.28 -0.70
N ASP A 52 -19.31 -21.51 -0.18
CA ASP A 52 -18.34 -22.03 0.79
C ASP A 52 -17.43 -23.03 0.07
N LEU A 53 -16.35 -22.51 -0.51
CA LEU A 53 -15.38 -23.28 -1.30
C LEU A 53 -14.04 -23.45 -0.57
N ASN A 54 -14.06 -23.44 0.77
CA ASN A 54 -12.83 -23.50 1.57
C ASN A 54 -11.93 -24.70 1.19
N GLU A 55 -12.52 -25.86 0.92
CA GLU A 55 -11.75 -27.04 0.51
C GLU A 55 -11.13 -26.88 -0.88
N ALA A 56 -11.89 -26.32 -1.83
CA ALA A 56 -11.37 -26.05 -3.17
C ALA A 56 -10.24 -25.01 -3.13
N HIS A 57 -10.40 -23.95 -2.33
CA HIS A 57 -9.35 -22.96 -2.13
C HIS A 57 -8.11 -23.56 -1.47
N LEU A 58 -8.29 -24.44 -0.49
CA LEU A 58 -7.16 -25.12 0.17
C LEU A 58 -6.39 -25.99 -0.83
N ASN A 59 -7.10 -26.80 -1.65
CA ASN A 59 -6.49 -27.66 -2.65
C ASN A 59 -5.70 -26.85 -3.70
N ILE A 60 -6.26 -25.76 -4.16
CA ILE A 60 -5.57 -24.86 -5.10
C ILE A 60 -4.36 -24.20 -4.42
N ALA A 61 -4.50 -23.71 -3.20
CA ALA A 61 -3.38 -23.10 -2.46
C ALA A 61 -2.24 -24.10 -2.23
N GLN A 62 -2.55 -25.36 -2.00
CA GLN A 62 -1.54 -26.42 -1.87
C GLN A 62 -0.88 -26.77 -3.22
N ALA A 63 -1.61 -26.69 -4.32
CA ALA A 63 -1.10 -27.02 -5.65
C ALA A 63 -0.20 -25.93 -6.24
N ILE A 64 -0.56 -24.66 -6.08
CA ILE A 64 0.12 -23.53 -6.73
C ILE A 64 0.79 -22.55 -5.74
N GLY A 65 0.50 -22.67 -4.46
CA GLY A 65 1.04 -21.83 -3.42
C GLY A 65 2.30 -22.39 -2.78
N ILE A 66 2.47 -22.10 -1.51
CA ILE A 66 3.56 -22.61 -0.69
C ILE A 66 3.01 -23.55 0.38
N ALA A 67 3.86 -24.47 0.84
CA ALA A 67 3.51 -25.32 1.98
C ALA A 67 3.17 -24.48 3.23
N PRO A 68 2.25 -24.94 4.09
CA PRO A 68 1.92 -24.26 5.32
C PRO A 68 3.16 -23.97 6.17
N ILE A 69 3.31 -22.73 6.60
CA ILE A 69 4.46 -22.27 7.38
C ILE A 69 4.12 -22.38 8.87
N ALA A 70 4.96 -23.06 9.64
CA ALA A 70 4.67 -23.31 11.06
C ALA A 70 4.76 -22.03 11.90
N SER A 71 5.85 -21.27 11.77
CA SER A 71 6.12 -20.08 12.58
C SER A 71 6.56 -18.89 11.74
N ARG A 72 6.57 -17.70 12.34
CA ARG A 72 7.07 -16.48 11.68
C ARG A 72 8.55 -16.58 11.33
N LYS A 73 9.33 -17.26 12.16
CA LYS A 73 10.76 -17.50 11.91
C LYS A 73 10.97 -18.37 10.67
N ASP A 74 10.11 -19.38 10.46
CA ASP A 74 10.20 -20.23 9.27
C ASP A 74 9.88 -19.43 8.00
N ALA A 75 8.96 -18.46 8.08
CA ALA A 75 8.68 -17.56 6.97
C ALA A 75 9.89 -16.70 6.57
N GLU A 76 10.69 -16.26 7.53
CA GLU A 76 11.91 -15.51 7.25
C GLU A 76 12.94 -16.34 6.46
N ASN A 77 12.97 -17.64 6.65
CA ASN A 77 13.84 -18.55 5.91
C ASN A 77 13.37 -18.82 4.48
N MET A 78 12.14 -18.41 4.14
CA MET A 78 11.52 -18.58 2.82
C MET A 78 11.57 -17.33 1.95
N LYS A 79 12.45 -16.38 2.22
CA LYS A 79 12.54 -15.08 1.53
C LYS A 79 12.67 -15.19 0.00
N GLU A 80 13.27 -16.26 -0.51
CA GLU A 80 13.38 -16.50 -1.96
C GLU A 80 12.02 -16.83 -2.62
N LYS A 81 11.07 -17.35 -1.84
CA LYS A 81 9.73 -17.73 -2.31
C LYS A 81 8.64 -16.72 -1.95
N LEU A 82 8.97 -15.77 -1.10
CA LEU A 82 8.05 -14.79 -0.55
C LEU A 82 8.52 -13.39 -0.87
N HIS A 83 7.59 -12.56 -1.31
CA HIS A 83 7.77 -11.13 -1.50
C HIS A 83 7.29 -10.38 -0.25
N HIS A 84 8.17 -9.57 0.33
CA HIS A 84 7.80 -8.67 1.43
C HIS A 84 7.03 -7.47 0.86
N ILE A 85 5.85 -7.18 1.43
CA ILE A 85 5.04 -6.02 1.04
C ILE A 85 5.14 -4.92 2.09
N GLU A 86 5.27 -3.69 1.61
CA GLU A 86 5.30 -2.48 2.42
C GLU A 86 4.29 -1.47 1.89
N THR A 87 3.92 -0.50 2.71
CA THR A 87 3.08 0.61 2.28
C THR A 87 3.74 1.35 1.12
N ASN A 88 3.01 1.50 0.02
CA ASN A 88 3.45 2.19 -1.20
C ASN A 88 2.36 3.14 -1.72
N ASP A 89 2.46 3.59 -2.96
CA ASP A 89 1.47 4.49 -3.55
C ASP A 89 0.13 3.81 -3.89
N LEU A 90 0.10 2.49 -4.01
CA LEU A 90 -1.07 1.71 -4.40
C LEU A 90 -1.88 1.23 -3.19
N TYR A 91 -1.22 0.87 -2.11
CA TYR A 91 -1.87 0.35 -0.91
C TYR A 91 -1.13 0.73 0.38
N LYS A 92 -1.85 0.67 1.48
CA LYS A 92 -1.32 0.83 2.84
C LYS A 92 -1.36 -0.52 3.54
N VAL A 93 -0.23 -0.96 4.08
CA VAL A 93 -0.18 -2.12 4.97
C VAL A 93 -0.44 -1.63 6.40
N ASP A 94 -1.50 -2.14 7.01
CA ASP A 94 -1.87 -1.81 8.38
C ASP A 94 -1.05 -2.62 9.40
N SER A 95 -1.22 -2.35 10.69
CA SER A 95 -0.58 -3.13 11.74
C SER A 95 -1.08 -4.58 11.74
N LEU A 96 -0.20 -5.51 11.35
CA LEU A 96 -0.54 -6.92 11.19
C LEU A 96 -0.29 -7.69 12.50
N THR A 97 -1.35 -7.95 13.28
CA THR A 97 -1.24 -8.64 14.57
C THR A 97 -1.22 -10.18 14.42
N HIS A 98 -1.99 -10.72 13.49
CA HIS A 98 -2.18 -12.16 13.27
C HIS A 98 -1.79 -12.61 11.87
N SER A 99 -0.95 -11.86 11.20
CA SER A 99 -0.36 -12.18 9.90
C SER A 99 1.00 -11.49 9.75
N ILE A 100 1.73 -11.82 8.71
CA ILE A 100 3.04 -11.24 8.39
C ILE A 100 2.99 -10.66 6.97
N PRO A 101 3.75 -9.58 6.68
CA PRO A 101 3.65 -8.84 5.42
C PRO A 101 4.38 -9.56 4.27
N TYR A 102 4.03 -10.80 4.01
CA TYR A 102 4.62 -11.59 2.94
C TYR A 102 3.54 -12.18 2.04
N LEU A 103 3.81 -12.21 0.75
CA LEU A 103 2.98 -12.84 -0.29
C LEU A 103 3.88 -13.66 -1.22
N ILE A 104 3.32 -14.65 -1.88
CA ILE A 104 3.97 -15.24 -3.05
C ILE A 104 4.04 -14.18 -4.17
N PRO A 105 5.05 -14.20 -5.07
CA PRO A 105 5.25 -13.15 -6.07
C PRO A 105 4.00 -12.85 -6.91
N SER A 106 3.27 -13.88 -7.34
CA SER A 106 2.04 -13.70 -8.12
C SER A 106 0.93 -12.99 -7.34
N ALA A 107 0.82 -13.23 -6.02
CA ALA A 107 -0.16 -12.56 -5.18
C ALA A 107 0.25 -11.10 -4.89
N ALA A 108 1.53 -10.80 -4.77
CA ALA A 108 2.03 -9.43 -4.66
C ALA A 108 1.71 -8.64 -5.94
N GLN A 109 1.97 -9.20 -7.11
CA GLN A 109 1.61 -8.59 -8.39
C GLN A 109 0.10 -8.37 -8.54
N LEU A 110 -0.71 -9.30 -8.07
CA LEU A 110 -2.17 -9.12 -8.05
C LEU A 110 -2.58 -7.96 -7.14
N LEU A 111 -1.96 -7.83 -5.97
CA LEU A 111 -2.23 -6.72 -5.04
C LEU A 111 -1.89 -5.36 -5.68
N ASP A 112 -0.76 -5.26 -6.37
CA ASP A 112 -0.39 -4.05 -7.12
C ASP A 112 -1.42 -3.72 -8.21
N THR A 113 -1.88 -4.74 -8.94
CA THR A 113 -2.93 -4.60 -9.97
C THR A 113 -4.25 -4.11 -9.36
N ILE A 114 -4.66 -4.66 -8.22
CA ILE A 114 -5.86 -4.22 -7.50
C ILE A 114 -5.73 -2.76 -7.07
N GLY A 115 -4.59 -2.39 -6.49
CA GLY A 115 -4.33 -1.02 -6.05
C GLY A 115 -4.36 -0.02 -7.20
N SER A 116 -3.71 -0.33 -8.33
CA SER A 116 -3.70 0.50 -9.54
C SER A 116 -5.11 0.67 -10.10
N ASN A 117 -5.83 -0.42 -10.34
CA ASN A 117 -7.19 -0.39 -10.86
C ASN A 117 -8.15 0.40 -9.96
N PHE A 118 -7.95 0.31 -8.64
CA PHE A 118 -8.74 1.08 -7.69
C PHE A 118 -8.48 2.59 -7.82
N LEU A 119 -7.22 3.02 -7.89
CA LEU A 119 -6.85 4.41 -8.09
C LEU A 119 -7.36 4.96 -9.42
N ASP A 120 -7.20 4.20 -10.51
CA ASP A 120 -7.69 4.56 -11.84
C ASP A 120 -9.21 4.74 -11.84
N SER A 121 -9.92 3.85 -11.15
CA SER A 121 -11.38 3.92 -11.00
C SER A 121 -11.84 5.15 -10.22
N LEU A 122 -11.10 5.54 -9.18
CA LEU A 122 -11.38 6.76 -8.43
C LEU A 122 -11.13 8.01 -9.29
N THR A 123 -10.01 8.02 -10.01
CA THR A 123 -9.62 9.11 -10.92
C THR A 123 -10.66 9.30 -12.03
N ALA A 124 -11.08 8.22 -12.67
CA ALA A 124 -12.09 8.24 -13.72
C ALA A 124 -13.46 8.78 -13.24
N LYS A 125 -13.75 8.65 -11.95
CA LYS A 125 -14.97 9.17 -11.31
C LYS A 125 -14.80 10.55 -10.69
N GLY A 126 -13.64 11.19 -10.84
CA GLY A 126 -13.33 12.48 -10.22
C GLY A 126 -13.33 12.44 -8.68
N LEU A 127 -13.10 11.27 -8.09
CA LEU A 127 -13.05 11.07 -6.65
C LEU A 127 -11.62 11.29 -6.13
N ASN A 128 -11.53 11.65 -4.84
CA ASN A 128 -10.22 11.77 -4.20
C ASN A 128 -9.49 10.42 -4.21
N PRO A 129 -8.18 10.41 -4.49
CA PRO A 129 -7.38 9.19 -4.45
C PRO A 129 -7.38 8.61 -3.03
N ASN A 130 -7.66 7.32 -2.93
CA ASN A 130 -7.55 6.54 -1.71
C ASN A 130 -6.74 5.28 -1.99
N LYS A 131 -6.09 4.74 -0.96
CA LYS A 131 -5.33 3.50 -1.07
C LYS A 131 -6.16 2.32 -0.58
N VAL A 132 -5.94 1.16 -1.17
CA VAL A 132 -6.39 -0.11 -0.59
C VAL A 132 -5.69 -0.31 0.75
N ILE A 133 -6.41 -0.77 1.77
CA ILE A 133 -5.82 -1.08 3.08
C ILE A 133 -5.68 -2.60 3.21
N VAL A 134 -4.46 -3.04 3.41
CA VAL A 134 -4.12 -4.45 3.63
C VAL A 134 -4.12 -4.71 5.14
N THR A 135 -5.14 -5.40 5.63
CA THR A 135 -5.34 -5.68 7.06
C THR A 135 -4.91 -7.09 7.48
N SER A 136 -4.73 -7.99 6.53
CA SER A 136 -4.25 -9.35 6.78
C SER A 136 -3.62 -9.92 5.51
N VAL A 137 -2.56 -10.71 5.68
CA VAL A 137 -1.81 -11.29 4.57
C VAL A 137 -1.51 -12.76 4.88
N LEU A 138 -0.24 -13.17 4.85
CA LEU A 138 0.18 -14.52 5.14
C LEU A 138 0.06 -14.81 6.64
N ARG A 139 -0.62 -15.90 6.98
CA ARG A 139 -0.72 -16.38 8.35
C ARG A 139 0.09 -17.65 8.50
N THR A 140 0.90 -17.70 9.54
CA THR A 140 1.54 -18.94 9.95
C THR A 140 0.56 -19.80 10.75
N GLN A 141 0.84 -21.09 10.92
CA GLN A 141 0.02 -21.98 11.75
C GLN A 141 -0.11 -21.45 13.19
N ASP A 142 0.96 -20.85 13.73
CA ASP A 142 0.92 -20.24 15.04
C ASP A 142 0.05 -18.98 15.10
N ASP A 143 0.05 -18.17 14.03
CA ASP A 143 -0.85 -17.02 13.92
C ASP A 143 -2.32 -17.48 13.88
N VAL A 144 -2.63 -18.54 13.13
CA VAL A 144 -3.97 -19.14 13.04
C VAL A 144 -4.39 -19.69 14.40
N LYS A 145 -3.54 -20.41 15.11
CA LYS A 145 -3.82 -20.90 16.46
C LYS A 145 -4.14 -19.76 17.43
N ARG A 146 -3.37 -18.66 17.38
CA ARG A 146 -3.61 -17.47 18.21
C ARG A 146 -4.92 -16.78 17.85
N LEU A 147 -5.19 -16.64 16.55
CA LEU A 147 -6.42 -16.03 16.07
C LEU A 147 -7.65 -16.82 16.52
N ARG A 148 -7.65 -18.15 16.39
CA ARG A 148 -8.75 -19.03 16.77
C ARG A 148 -9.08 -19.01 18.25
N ARG A 149 -8.11 -18.73 19.12
CA ARG A 149 -8.38 -18.55 20.57
C ARG A 149 -9.27 -17.34 20.86
N ARG A 150 -9.30 -16.34 19.96
CA ARG A 150 -10.04 -15.09 20.11
C ARG A 150 -11.24 -15.00 19.19
N ASN A 151 -11.21 -15.71 18.08
CA ASN A 151 -12.26 -15.71 17.08
C ASN A 151 -12.61 -17.15 16.69
N GLY A 152 -13.70 -17.66 17.24
CA GLY A 152 -14.17 -19.01 16.95
C GLY A 152 -14.62 -19.25 15.51
N ASN A 153 -14.85 -18.17 14.74
CA ASN A 153 -15.21 -18.26 13.33
C ASN A 153 -13.99 -18.36 12.39
N ALA A 154 -12.77 -18.23 12.92
CA ALA A 154 -11.57 -18.35 12.10
C ALA A 154 -11.38 -19.81 11.65
N SER A 155 -11.23 -20.01 10.33
CA SER A 155 -10.92 -21.33 9.77
C SER A 155 -9.56 -21.85 10.28
N ALA A 156 -9.42 -23.17 10.40
CA ALA A 156 -8.15 -23.80 10.72
C ALA A 156 -7.13 -23.65 9.57
N ASN A 157 -7.62 -23.39 8.36
CA ASN A 157 -6.84 -23.29 7.11
C ASN A 157 -6.74 -21.84 6.61
N SER A 158 -6.89 -20.86 7.52
CA SER A 158 -6.79 -19.43 7.16
C SER A 158 -5.36 -19.00 6.97
#